data_ff338c9b15f34f53601d768e3e53aa49
#
_entry.id   ff338c9b15f34f53601d768e3e53aa49
#
_cell.length_a   1.000
_cell.length_b   1.000
_cell.length_c   1.000
_cell.angle_alpha   90.00
_cell.angle_beta   90.00
_cell.angle_gamma   90.00
#
_symmetry.space_group_name_H-M   'P 1'
#
loop_
_entity.id
_entity.type
_entity.pdbx_description
1 polymer ?
#
loop_
_entity_poly.entity_id
_entity_poly.type
_entity_poly.pdbx_seq_one_letter_code
_entity_poly.pdbx_strand_id
1 'polypeptide(L)'
;MGHQPKEVMVDIQNRLQKTLRKRIDFVGEGWNFGEVANGARFVQASQLSLNGTGIGTFNDRLRDAIRGGGAGDAVENLMKVPGFVSGQETSARVADQIRAGLAGSLRNYRMPTADGTTQALHNIPYGDQPTGYVSQPSEVVNYAENHDNLTLFDSLVYKLPRETATAERARVQMLAGALVAFSQGVAYFHAGQEILRSKSLDGNSYDSGDVFNVLDWSYQSNSFGNEVPDLQGSPEANAISRALLQEAKLKPSPADILWTRNAHLDLLK
;
A
#
# COMPACT_ATOMS: atom_id res chain seq x y z
N MET A 1 -17.60 4.97 1.70
CA MET A 1 -16.96 4.29 0.70
C MET A 1 -17.13 2.81 0.75
N GLY A 2 -16.92 1.91 1.40
CA GLY A 2 -17.13 0.46 1.28
C GLY A 2 -18.55 -0.08 1.44
N HIS A 3 -19.57 0.74 1.59
CA HIS A 3 -20.93 0.28 1.86
C HIS A 3 -21.84 0.22 0.62
N GLN A 4 -21.26 0.14 -0.57
CA GLN A 4 -22.04 0.09 -1.81
C GLN A 4 -22.44 -1.35 -2.14
N PRO A 5 -23.71 -1.59 -2.54
CA PRO A 5 -24.12 -2.88 -3.07
C PRO A 5 -23.36 -3.21 -4.36
N LYS A 6 -22.86 -4.44 -4.49
CA LYS A 6 -22.19 -4.93 -5.71
C LYS A 6 -23.03 -4.71 -6.96
N GLU A 7 -24.29 -5.09 -6.89
CA GLU A 7 -25.22 -5.01 -8.03
C GLU A 7 -25.39 -3.58 -8.55
N VAL A 8 -25.44 -2.58 -7.64
CA VAL A 8 -25.53 -1.17 -8.01
C VAL A 8 -24.28 -0.71 -8.73
N MET A 9 -23.09 -1.08 -8.25
CA MET A 9 -21.83 -0.72 -8.89
C MET A 9 -21.69 -1.32 -10.27
N VAL A 10 -22.08 -2.58 -10.44
CA VAL A 10 -22.07 -3.27 -11.74
C VAL A 10 -23.10 -2.66 -12.70
N ASP A 11 -24.28 -2.30 -12.23
CA ASP A 11 -25.31 -1.65 -13.05
C ASP A 11 -24.84 -0.26 -13.54
N ILE A 12 -24.26 0.55 -12.63
CA ILE A 12 -23.67 1.85 -12.99
C ILE A 12 -22.60 1.69 -14.07
N GLN A 13 -21.66 0.76 -13.89
CA GLN A 13 -20.60 0.48 -14.86
C GLN A 13 -21.18 0.14 -16.22
N ASN A 14 -22.12 -0.81 -16.28
CA ASN A 14 -22.76 -1.25 -17.52
C ASN A 14 -23.51 -0.11 -18.23
N ARG A 15 -24.27 0.70 -17.49
CA ARG A 15 -25.02 1.85 -18.05
C ARG A 15 -24.08 2.90 -18.63
N LEU A 16 -23.00 3.26 -17.91
CA LEU A 16 -22.03 4.25 -18.38
C LEU A 16 -21.28 3.76 -19.62
N GLN A 17 -20.84 2.52 -19.65
CA GLN A 17 -20.18 1.93 -20.83
C GLN A 17 -21.11 1.96 -22.06
N LYS A 18 -22.39 1.57 -21.88
CA LYS A 18 -23.39 1.60 -22.93
C LYS A 18 -23.67 3.02 -23.42
N THR A 19 -23.84 3.98 -22.51
CA THR A 19 -24.18 5.37 -22.85
C THR A 19 -23.02 6.09 -23.53
N LEU A 20 -21.81 5.93 -23.00
CA LEU A 20 -20.62 6.63 -23.50
C LEU A 20 -19.94 5.87 -24.67
N ARG A 21 -20.35 4.66 -24.95
CA ARG A 21 -19.78 3.78 -26.01
C ARG A 21 -18.26 3.65 -25.90
N LYS A 22 -17.75 3.69 -24.68
CA LYS A 22 -16.32 3.50 -24.37
C LYS A 22 -16.18 2.74 -23.06
N ARG A 23 -15.07 2.02 -22.92
CA ARG A 23 -14.71 1.40 -21.67
C ARG A 23 -14.37 2.50 -20.65
N ILE A 24 -14.93 2.38 -19.45
CA ILE A 24 -14.60 3.17 -18.28
C ILE A 24 -14.16 2.17 -17.23
N ASP A 25 -12.96 2.37 -16.69
CA ASP A 25 -12.45 1.55 -15.63
C ASP A 25 -12.93 2.09 -14.29
N PHE A 26 -13.52 1.21 -13.47
CA PHE A 26 -13.96 1.50 -12.12
C PHE A 26 -12.96 0.90 -11.15
N VAL A 27 -12.56 1.68 -10.17
CA VAL A 27 -11.71 1.23 -9.07
C VAL A 27 -12.29 1.70 -7.75
N GLY A 28 -12.07 0.93 -6.70
CA GLY A 28 -12.51 1.26 -5.36
C GLY A 28 -11.73 0.49 -4.31
N GLU A 29 -11.92 0.82 -3.05
CA GLU A 29 -11.20 0.19 -1.95
C GLU A 29 -11.55 -1.29 -1.78
N GLY A 30 -12.83 -1.62 -1.87
CA GLY A 30 -13.29 -3.01 -1.81
C GLY A 30 -13.20 -3.66 -0.44
N TRP A 31 -13.16 -2.88 0.64
CA TRP A 31 -13.06 -3.44 1.99
C TRP A 31 -14.38 -4.04 2.45
N ASN A 32 -14.29 -5.23 3.06
CA ASN A 32 -15.43 -5.91 3.66
C ASN A 32 -15.50 -5.56 5.16
N PHE A 33 -16.26 -4.52 5.53
CA PHE A 33 -16.32 -4.04 6.91
C PHE A 33 -17.66 -3.37 7.24
N GLY A 34 -17.79 -2.96 8.50
CA GLY A 34 -18.94 -2.22 9.01
C GLY A 34 -20.20 -3.06 9.12
N GLU A 35 -21.35 -2.41 9.22
CA GLU A 35 -22.66 -3.05 9.45
C GLU A 35 -23.19 -3.90 8.29
N VAL A 36 -22.54 -3.80 7.12
CA VAL A 36 -22.87 -4.56 5.91
C VAL A 36 -21.86 -5.67 5.61
N ALA A 37 -20.85 -5.82 6.47
CA ALA A 37 -19.82 -6.84 6.30
C ALA A 37 -20.42 -8.24 6.15
N ASN A 38 -19.75 -9.10 5.39
CA ASN A 38 -20.13 -10.49 5.15
C ASN A 38 -21.55 -10.65 4.58
N GLY A 39 -22.06 -9.64 3.89
CA GLY A 39 -23.39 -9.69 3.28
C GLY A 39 -24.54 -9.54 4.27
N ALA A 40 -24.33 -8.96 5.45
CA ALA A 40 -25.34 -8.85 6.51
C ALA A 40 -26.64 -8.18 6.07
N ARG A 41 -26.59 -7.23 5.12
CA ARG A 41 -27.77 -6.55 4.57
C ARG A 41 -27.90 -6.69 3.07
N PHE A 42 -26.77 -6.76 2.36
CA PHE A 42 -26.67 -6.94 0.91
C PHE A 42 -25.26 -7.41 0.56
N VAL A 43 -25.04 -7.90 -0.65
CA VAL A 43 -23.69 -8.23 -1.11
C VAL A 43 -22.93 -6.94 -1.35
N GLN A 44 -22.01 -6.64 -0.46
CA GLN A 44 -21.14 -5.45 -0.53
C GLN A 44 -20.19 -5.54 -1.73
N ALA A 45 -19.89 -4.40 -2.37
CA ALA A 45 -18.86 -4.29 -3.41
C ALA A 45 -17.47 -4.41 -2.77
N SER A 46 -17.09 -5.63 -2.39
CA SER A 46 -15.81 -5.96 -1.74
C SER A 46 -14.88 -6.69 -2.69
N GLN A 47 -13.60 -6.78 -2.33
CA GLN A 47 -12.57 -7.45 -3.14
C GLN A 47 -13.02 -8.82 -3.66
N LEU A 48 -13.51 -9.68 -2.77
CA LEU A 48 -13.93 -11.05 -3.17
C LEU A 48 -15.22 -11.04 -3.98
N SER A 49 -16.18 -10.18 -3.64
CA SER A 49 -17.47 -10.15 -4.30
C SER A 49 -17.40 -9.54 -5.71
N LEU A 50 -16.47 -8.61 -5.94
CA LEU A 50 -16.28 -7.93 -7.23
C LEU A 50 -15.48 -8.76 -8.23
N ASN A 51 -14.88 -9.86 -7.81
CA ASN A 51 -14.15 -10.76 -8.71
C ASN A 51 -14.99 -11.16 -9.92
N GLY A 52 -14.46 -10.98 -11.13
CA GLY A 52 -15.12 -11.29 -12.39
C GLY A 52 -16.01 -10.17 -12.93
N THR A 53 -16.11 -9.02 -12.27
CA THR A 53 -16.92 -7.88 -12.74
C THR A 53 -16.14 -6.88 -13.58
N GLY A 54 -14.82 -6.94 -13.58
CA GLY A 54 -13.93 -5.94 -14.19
C GLY A 54 -13.75 -4.67 -13.38
N ILE A 55 -14.29 -4.60 -12.15
CA ILE A 55 -14.07 -3.49 -11.21
C ILE A 55 -12.82 -3.78 -10.38
N GLY A 56 -11.86 -2.85 -10.42
CA GLY A 56 -10.59 -2.97 -9.71
C GLY A 56 -10.71 -2.64 -8.22
N THR A 57 -9.97 -3.39 -7.39
CA THR A 57 -9.88 -3.12 -5.94
C THR A 57 -8.43 -3.05 -5.48
N PHE A 58 -8.17 -2.27 -4.43
CA PHE A 58 -6.84 -2.12 -3.89
C PHE A 58 -6.31 -3.41 -3.27
N ASN A 59 -5.05 -3.74 -3.61
CA ASN A 59 -4.39 -4.99 -3.23
C ASN A 59 -3.61 -4.83 -1.91
N ASP A 60 -4.30 -4.99 -0.79
CA ASP A 60 -3.70 -4.98 0.54
C ASP A 60 -2.71 -6.13 0.76
N ARG A 61 -2.90 -7.28 0.09
CA ARG A 61 -1.99 -8.44 0.21
C ARG A 61 -0.56 -8.08 -0.23
N LEU A 62 -0.45 -7.40 -1.39
CA LEU A 62 0.85 -6.95 -1.90
C LEU A 62 1.41 -5.81 -1.04
N ARG A 63 0.58 -4.82 -0.67
CA ARG A 63 0.99 -3.71 0.20
C ARG A 63 1.60 -4.23 1.51
N ASP A 64 0.90 -5.12 2.18
CA ASP A 64 1.32 -5.66 3.48
C ASP A 64 2.58 -6.54 3.34
N ALA A 65 2.69 -7.31 2.26
CA ALA A 65 3.90 -8.06 1.98
C ALA A 65 5.10 -7.14 1.70
N ILE A 66 4.92 -6.03 0.98
CA ILE A 66 5.97 -5.04 0.72
C ILE A 66 6.41 -4.36 2.01
N ARG A 67 5.47 -3.79 2.77
CA ARG A 67 5.73 -2.92 3.92
C ARG A 67 5.94 -3.68 5.23
N GLY A 68 5.27 -4.80 5.40
CA GLY A 68 5.09 -5.52 6.65
C GLY A 68 3.96 -4.93 7.49
N GLY A 69 3.22 -5.80 8.15
CA GLY A 69 2.04 -5.44 8.94
C GLY A 69 0.83 -5.03 8.13
N GLY A 70 -0.27 -4.76 8.79
CA GLY A 70 -1.52 -4.28 8.22
C GLY A 70 -1.73 -2.76 8.35
N ALA A 71 -2.74 -2.24 7.68
CA ALA A 71 -3.04 -0.81 7.68
C ALA A 71 -3.45 -0.25 9.05
N GLY A 72 -4.14 -1.06 9.85
CA GLY A 72 -4.62 -0.66 11.19
C GLY A 72 -3.69 -1.03 12.35
N ASP A 73 -2.46 -1.44 12.06
CA ASP A 73 -1.55 -1.86 13.12
C ASP A 73 -1.08 -0.66 13.96
N ALA A 74 -1.10 -0.83 15.27
CA ALA A 74 -0.48 0.11 16.19
C ALA A 74 1.03 0.20 15.94
N VAL A 75 1.63 1.35 16.24
CA VAL A 75 3.07 1.64 16.01
C VAL A 75 3.97 0.57 16.60
N GLU A 76 3.64 0.06 17.79
CA GLU A 76 4.38 -1.00 18.48
C GLU A 76 4.44 -2.31 17.66
N ASN A 77 3.38 -2.61 16.93
CA ASN A 77 3.30 -3.78 16.06
C ASN A 77 4.01 -3.51 14.72
N LEU A 78 3.84 -2.32 14.17
CA LEU A 78 4.53 -1.92 12.93
C LEU A 78 6.06 -2.08 13.03
N MET A 79 6.65 -1.73 14.16
CA MET A 79 8.10 -1.87 14.39
C MET A 79 8.56 -3.34 14.45
N LYS A 80 7.67 -4.27 14.80
CA LYS A 80 8.01 -5.69 15.00
C LYS A 80 7.81 -6.55 13.76
N VAL A 81 7.06 -6.08 12.77
CA VAL A 81 6.70 -6.86 11.59
C VAL A 81 7.39 -6.27 10.36
N PRO A 82 8.56 -6.80 9.97
CA PRO A 82 9.24 -6.36 8.76
C PRO A 82 8.45 -6.79 7.52
N GLY A 83 8.53 -5.97 6.47
CA GLY A 83 8.09 -6.35 5.14
C GLY A 83 9.23 -6.86 4.27
N PHE A 84 8.90 -7.23 3.04
CA PHE A 84 9.90 -7.67 2.07
C PHE A 84 11.02 -6.65 1.87
N VAL A 85 10.67 -5.35 1.81
CA VAL A 85 11.67 -4.29 1.54
C VAL A 85 12.41 -3.81 2.78
N SER A 86 11.93 -4.09 3.99
CA SER A 86 12.50 -3.58 5.25
C SER A 86 13.11 -4.66 6.14
N GLY A 87 12.92 -5.94 5.82
CA GLY A 87 13.44 -7.06 6.59
C GLY A 87 14.85 -7.47 6.16
N GLN A 88 15.66 -7.92 7.13
CA GLN A 88 16.95 -8.58 6.84
C GLN A 88 16.73 -10.00 6.31
N GLU A 89 15.67 -10.65 6.78
CA GLU A 89 15.25 -11.97 6.33
C GLU A 89 13.78 -11.93 5.92
N THR A 90 13.49 -12.41 4.72
CA THR A 90 12.13 -12.53 4.22
C THR A 90 11.54 -13.88 4.60
N SER A 91 10.44 -13.90 5.34
CA SER A 91 9.76 -15.14 5.62
C SER A 91 9.24 -15.80 4.33
N ALA A 92 9.19 -17.13 4.32
CA ALA A 92 8.67 -17.92 3.20
C ALA A 92 7.27 -17.44 2.75
N ARG A 93 6.41 -17.11 3.71
CA ARG A 93 5.06 -16.60 3.46
C ARG A 93 5.08 -15.24 2.76
N VAL A 94 5.91 -14.29 3.22
CA VAL A 94 6.02 -12.96 2.59
C VAL A 94 6.56 -13.10 1.17
N ALA A 95 7.55 -13.97 0.94
CA ALA A 95 8.07 -14.24 -0.39
C ALA A 95 6.99 -14.79 -1.35
N ASP A 96 6.13 -15.69 -0.86
CA ASP A 96 5.00 -16.20 -1.65
C ASP A 96 3.98 -15.11 -1.94
N GLN A 97 3.67 -14.25 -0.99
CA GLN A 97 2.75 -13.11 -1.18
C GLN A 97 3.28 -12.08 -2.18
N ILE A 98 4.60 -11.78 -2.16
CA ILE A 98 5.23 -10.91 -3.16
C ILE A 98 5.11 -11.54 -4.55
N ARG A 99 5.44 -12.82 -4.71
CA ARG A 99 5.32 -13.51 -6.01
C ARG A 99 3.87 -13.56 -6.51
N ALA A 100 2.93 -13.77 -5.60
CA ALA A 100 1.50 -13.72 -5.91
C ALA A 100 1.06 -12.30 -6.34
N GLY A 101 1.54 -11.25 -5.67
CA GLY A 101 1.31 -9.86 -6.05
C GLY A 101 1.87 -9.53 -7.42
N LEU A 102 3.13 -9.95 -7.71
CA LEU A 102 3.75 -9.78 -9.03
C LEU A 102 2.92 -10.46 -10.13
N ALA A 103 2.30 -11.60 -9.84
CA ALA A 103 1.37 -12.28 -10.75
C ALA A 103 -0.05 -11.65 -10.76
N GLY A 104 -0.24 -10.46 -10.17
CA GLY A 104 -1.52 -9.74 -10.16
C GLY A 104 -2.60 -10.36 -9.28
N SER A 105 -2.21 -11.11 -8.26
CA SER A 105 -3.14 -11.82 -7.36
C SER A 105 -4.22 -12.63 -8.10
N LEU A 106 -3.87 -13.18 -9.28
CA LEU A 106 -4.76 -13.97 -10.13
C LEU A 106 -5.10 -15.29 -9.46
N ARG A 107 -6.35 -15.50 -9.07
CA ARG A 107 -6.80 -16.63 -8.25
C ARG A 107 -6.40 -18.00 -8.77
N ASN A 108 -6.42 -18.19 -10.09
CA ASN A 108 -6.15 -19.48 -10.73
C ASN A 108 -4.70 -19.65 -11.21
N TYR A 109 -3.87 -18.61 -11.08
CA TYR A 109 -2.47 -18.73 -11.42
C TYR A 109 -1.79 -19.70 -10.46
N ARG A 110 -0.97 -20.59 -11.00
CA ARG A 110 -0.25 -21.61 -10.20
C ARG A 110 1.24 -21.28 -10.16
N MET A 111 1.82 -21.35 -8.99
CA MET A 111 3.26 -21.15 -8.81
C MET A 111 3.83 -22.13 -7.79
N PRO A 112 5.13 -22.42 -7.84
CA PRO A 112 5.84 -23.10 -6.74
C PRO A 112 5.82 -22.20 -5.51
N THR A 113 5.40 -22.73 -4.36
CA THR A 113 5.42 -22.07 -3.06
C THR A 113 6.64 -22.47 -2.25
N ALA A 114 6.96 -21.72 -1.22
CA ALA A 114 8.14 -21.94 -0.40
C ALA A 114 8.13 -23.27 0.37
N ASP A 115 6.97 -23.90 0.50
CA ASP A 115 6.81 -25.26 1.08
C ASP A 115 7.16 -26.38 0.07
N GLY A 116 7.59 -26.03 -1.16
CA GLY A 116 7.94 -26.98 -2.21
C GLY A 116 6.77 -27.53 -3.02
N THR A 117 5.54 -27.11 -2.75
CA THR A 117 4.35 -27.49 -3.53
C THR A 117 4.04 -26.49 -4.62
N THR A 118 3.27 -26.91 -5.64
CA THR A 118 2.73 -25.97 -6.65
C THR A 118 1.25 -25.73 -6.37
N GLN A 119 0.91 -24.49 -6.01
CA GLN A 119 -0.45 -24.14 -5.61
C GLN A 119 -1.03 -23.03 -6.52
N ALA A 120 -2.35 -23.01 -6.62
CA ALA A 120 -3.06 -21.84 -7.15
C ALA A 120 -3.10 -20.74 -6.10
N LEU A 121 -3.04 -19.46 -6.53
CA LEU A 121 -2.93 -18.34 -5.60
C LEU A 121 -4.12 -18.22 -4.65
N HIS A 122 -5.30 -18.73 -5.03
CA HIS A 122 -6.45 -18.76 -4.12
C HIS A 122 -6.31 -19.76 -2.96
N ASN A 123 -5.32 -20.66 -2.99
CA ASN A 123 -5.00 -21.58 -1.91
C ASN A 123 -3.91 -21.04 -0.96
N ILE A 124 -3.27 -19.92 -1.32
CA ILE A 124 -2.26 -19.28 -0.48
C ILE A 124 -2.98 -18.35 0.49
N PRO A 125 -2.83 -18.54 1.81
CA PRO A 125 -3.59 -17.77 2.80
C PRO A 125 -3.06 -16.34 2.95
N TYR A 126 -4.00 -15.40 3.17
CA TYR A 126 -3.79 -14.05 3.67
C TYR A 126 -4.81 -13.80 4.79
N GLY A 127 -4.42 -14.03 6.04
CA GLY A 127 -5.37 -14.10 7.15
C GLY A 127 -6.42 -15.19 6.90
N ASP A 128 -7.67 -14.82 6.97
CA ASP A 128 -8.84 -15.65 6.67
C ASP A 128 -9.28 -15.62 5.19
N GLN A 129 -8.54 -14.89 4.35
CA GLN A 129 -8.84 -14.70 2.94
C GLN A 129 -7.76 -15.30 2.03
N PRO A 130 -8.03 -15.49 0.74
CA PRO A 130 -7.01 -15.93 -0.21
C PRO A 130 -6.08 -14.77 -0.64
N THR A 131 -4.82 -15.09 -0.93
CA THR A 131 -3.89 -14.16 -1.56
C THR A 131 -4.27 -13.87 -3.02
N GLY A 132 -4.68 -14.90 -3.76
CA GLY A 132 -5.21 -14.74 -5.12
C GLY A 132 -6.72 -14.60 -5.11
N TYR A 133 -7.25 -13.45 -5.53
CA TYR A 133 -8.66 -13.12 -5.39
C TYR A 133 -9.33 -12.57 -6.65
N VAL A 134 -8.58 -12.20 -7.68
CA VAL A 134 -9.13 -11.65 -8.92
C VAL A 134 -9.06 -12.64 -10.08
N SER A 135 -9.91 -12.46 -11.08
CA SER A 135 -9.95 -13.29 -12.30
C SER A 135 -9.09 -12.73 -13.43
N GLN A 136 -8.84 -11.43 -13.42
CA GLN A 136 -8.08 -10.73 -14.48
C GLN A 136 -7.29 -9.55 -13.88
N PRO A 137 -6.17 -9.16 -14.51
CA PRO A 137 -5.30 -8.10 -13.97
C PRO A 137 -5.98 -6.73 -13.80
N SER A 138 -6.97 -6.40 -14.61
CA SER A 138 -7.71 -5.13 -14.49
C SER A 138 -8.55 -5.01 -13.21
N GLU A 139 -8.72 -6.09 -12.46
CA GLU A 139 -9.47 -6.11 -11.20
C GLU A 139 -8.60 -5.87 -9.98
N VAL A 140 -7.29 -5.69 -10.15
CA VAL A 140 -6.36 -5.46 -9.03
C VAL A 140 -5.62 -4.15 -9.19
N VAL A 141 -5.61 -3.33 -8.14
CA VAL A 141 -4.86 -2.07 -8.04
C VAL A 141 -3.72 -2.29 -7.06
N ASN A 142 -2.51 -2.42 -7.58
CA ASN A 142 -1.30 -2.64 -6.79
C ASN A 142 -0.75 -1.33 -6.28
N TYR A 143 -0.38 -1.28 -5.01
CA TYR A 143 0.13 -0.10 -4.36
C TYR A 143 1.02 -0.44 -3.17
N ALA A 144 1.87 0.49 -2.75
CA ALA A 144 2.69 0.36 -1.55
C ALA A 144 2.24 1.32 -0.44
N GLU A 145 1.65 2.45 -0.80
CA GLU A 145 1.06 3.44 0.11
C GLU A 145 -0.15 4.10 -0.53
N ASN A 146 -0.99 4.72 0.29
CA ASN A 146 -2.16 5.48 -0.14
C ASN A 146 -2.31 6.73 0.74
N HIS A 147 -3.38 7.51 0.52
CA HIS A 147 -3.71 8.67 1.35
C HIS A 147 -4.01 8.30 2.81
N ASP A 148 -4.54 7.10 3.05
CA ASP A 148 -4.76 6.55 4.39
C ASP A 148 -3.47 6.01 5.00
N ASN A 149 -3.39 6.03 6.33
CA ASN A 149 -2.30 5.51 7.13
C ASN A 149 -0.95 6.23 6.87
N LEU A 150 0.14 5.61 7.30
CA LEU A 150 1.48 6.12 7.09
C LEU A 150 1.86 6.08 5.61
N THR A 151 2.61 7.09 5.15
CA THR A 151 3.33 6.99 3.88
C THR A 151 4.34 5.85 3.92
N LEU A 152 4.82 5.43 2.77
CA LEU A 152 5.88 4.42 2.70
C LEU A 152 7.15 4.91 3.40
N PHE A 153 7.53 6.18 3.18
CA PHE A 153 8.65 6.80 3.87
C PHE A 153 8.48 6.74 5.40
N ASP A 154 7.35 7.18 5.92
CA ASP A 154 7.07 7.18 7.36
C ASP A 154 7.06 5.77 7.95
N SER A 155 6.50 4.79 7.24
CA SER A 155 6.56 3.38 7.63
C SER A 155 8.01 2.87 7.71
N LEU A 156 8.84 3.21 6.73
CA LEU A 156 10.25 2.83 6.68
C LEU A 156 11.09 3.54 7.76
N VAL A 157 10.69 4.70 8.24
CA VAL A 157 11.32 5.34 9.41
C VAL A 157 11.23 4.45 10.64
N TYR A 158 10.08 3.82 10.87
CA TYR A 158 9.91 2.90 12.00
C TYR A 158 10.63 1.56 11.81
N LYS A 159 10.75 1.07 10.58
CA LYS A 159 11.14 -0.32 10.29
C LYS A 159 12.62 -0.51 9.99
N LEU A 160 13.24 0.45 9.33
CA LEU A 160 14.66 0.36 9.01
C LEU A 160 15.52 0.74 10.21
N PRO A 161 16.71 0.12 10.35
CA PRO A 161 17.66 0.52 11.39
C PRO A 161 17.91 2.03 11.40
N ARG A 162 18.00 2.63 12.57
CA ARG A 162 18.20 4.08 12.71
C ARG A 162 19.45 4.61 12.00
N GLU A 163 20.46 3.75 11.86
CA GLU A 163 21.72 4.09 11.20
C GLU A 163 21.68 3.97 9.68
N THR A 164 20.55 3.51 9.11
CA THR A 164 20.39 3.43 7.66
C THR A 164 20.44 4.83 7.06
N ALA A 165 21.39 5.07 6.18
CA ALA A 165 21.57 6.34 5.49
C ALA A 165 20.33 6.70 4.66
N THR A 166 20.03 7.99 4.49
CA THR A 166 18.86 8.48 3.74
C THR A 166 18.88 8.01 2.28
N ALA A 167 20.05 7.95 1.66
CA ALA A 167 20.21 7.39 0.31
C ALA A 167 19.82 5.90 0.23
N GLU A 168 20.09 5.10 1.25
CA GLU A 168 19.67 3.70 1.29
C GLU A 168 18.17 3.59 1.55
N ARG A 169 17.60 4.45 2.41
CA ARG A 169 16.14 4.54 2.61
C ARG A 169 15.42 4.86 1.30
N ALA A 170 15.98 5.78 0.50
CA ALA A 170 15.47 6.11 -0.83
C ALA A 170 15.49 4.89 -1.77
N ARG A 171 16.55 4.07 -1.75
CA ARG A 171 16.64 2.83 -2.54
C ARG A 171 15.62 1.78 -2.09
N VAL A 172 15.42 1.63 -0.79
CA VAL A 172 14.38 0.73 -0.25
C VAL A 172 12.99 1.17 -0.72
N GLN A 173 12.70 2.47 -0.70
CA GLN A 173 11.44 3.00 -1.22
C GLN A 173 11.28 2.73 -2.72
N MET A 174 12.35 2.89 -3.50
CA MET A 174 12.37 2.57 -4.92
C MET A 174 12.12 1.09 -5.20
N LEU A 175 12.66 0.19 -4.38
CA LEU A 175 12.38 -1.24 -4.50
C LEU A 175 10.88 -1.53 -4.33
N ALA A 176 10.23 -0.88 -3.35
CA ALA A 176 8.78 -0.99 -3.17
C ALA A 176 8.01 -0.45 -4.39
N GLY A 177 8.42 0.69 -4.94
CA GLY A 177 7.85 1.25 -6.18
C GLY A 177 8.03 0.31 -7.38
N ALA A 178 9.19 -0.32 -7.52
CA ALA A 178 9.47 -1.28 -8.58
C ALA A 178 8.57 -2.54 -8.48
N LEU A 179 8.34 -3.05 -7.26
CA LEU A 179 7.40 -4.16 -7.06
C LEU A 179 5.99 -3.80 -7.52
N VAL A 180 5.54 -2.57 -7.29
CA VAL A 180 4.24 -2.09 -7.78
C VAL A 180 4.25 -1.95 -9.30
N ALA A 181 5.27 -1.31 -9.88
CA ALA A 181 5.36 -1.04 -11.31
C ALA A 181 5.42 -2.32 -12.15
N PHE A 182 6.15 -3.34 -11.69
CA PHE A 182 6.34 -4.60 -12.41
C PHE A 182 5.30 -5.67 -12.12
N SER A 183 4.36 -5.41 -11.22
CA SER A 183 3.26 -6.33 -10.95
C SER A 183 2.23 -6.30 -12.08
N GLN A 184 1.66 -7.46 -12.40
CA GLN A 184 0.49 -7.53 -13.26
C GLN A 184 -0.68 -6.84 -12.57
N GLY A 185 -1.43 -6.01 -13.30
CA GLY A 185 -2.54 -5.23 -12.78
C GLY A 185 -2.39 -3.75 -13.02
N VAL A 186 -3.14 -2.96 -12.25
CA VAL A 186 -3.08 -1.50 -12.30
C VAL A 186 -2.05 -1.03 -11.29
N ALA A 187 -0.96 -0.43 -11.75
CA ALA A 187 0.02 0.20 -10.86
C ALA A 187 -0.52 1.53 -10.35
N TYR A 188 -0.56 1.70 -9.03
CA TYR A 188 -0.99 2.92 -8.37
C TYR A 188 0.16 3.49 -7.54
N PHE A 189 0.46 4.76 -7.78
CA PHE A 189 1.44 5.53 -7.02
C PHE A 189 0.75 6.68 -6.32
N HIS A 190 0.93 6.76 -5.01
CA HIS A 190 0.45 7.90 -4.22
C HIS A 190 1.27 9.15 -4.56
N ALA A 191 0.61 10.29 -4.80
CA ALA A 191 1.28 11.55 -5.12
C ALA A 191 2.27 11.93 -4.02
N GLY A 192 3.54 12.11 -4.41
CA GLY A 192 4.64 12.39 -3.49
C GLY A 192 5.45 11.15 -3.08
N GLN A 193 5.03 9.93 -3.42
CA GLN A 193 5.84 8.74 -3.19
C GLN A 193 7.21 8.87 -3.87
N GLU A 194 7.25 9.46 -5.05
CA GLU A 194 8.46 9.72 -5.84
C GLU A 194 9.41 10.76 -5.22
N ILE A 195 8.93 11.56 -4.28
CA ILE A 195 9.71 12.57 -3.56
C ILE A 195 9.86 12.26 -2.07
N LEU A 196 9.72 10.98 -1.69
CA LEU A 196 9.84 10.53 -0.30
C LEU A 196 8.84 11.19 0.65
N ARG A 197 7.62 11.51 0.19
CA ARG A 197 6.61 12.21 0.98
C ARG A 197 6.49 11.65 2.39
N SER A 198 6.52 12.57 3.36
CA SER A 198 6.21 12.28 4.76
C SER A 198 4.97 13.04 5.20
N LYS A 199 4.23 12.43 6.11
CA LYS A 199 3.16 13.07 6.89
C LYS A 199 3.59 13.26 8.35
N SER A 200 4.90 13.39 8.59
CA SER A 200 5.48 13.50 9.95
C SER A 200 5.00 12.38 10.88
N LEU A 201 4.95 11.14 10.39
CA LEU A 201 4.46 9.95 11.11
C LEU A 201 2.95 10.01 11.45
N ASP A 202 2.18 10.88 10.83
CA ASP A 202 0.73 10.92 11.00
C ASP A 202 0.05 9.85 10.15
N GLY A 203 -0.55 8.86 10.81
CA GLY A 203 -1.32 7.80 10.15
C GLY A 203 -2.78 8.19 9.86
N ASN A 204 -3.24 9.37 10.31
CA ASN A 204 -4.63 9.81 10.21
C ASN A 204 -4.77 11.26 9.70
N SER A 205 -3.90 11.64 8.79
CA SER A 205 -3.68 13.03 8.37
C SER A 205 -4.87 13.72 7.69
N TYR A 206 -5.95 12.99 7.37
CA TYR A 206 -7.15 13.60 6.79
C TYR A 206 -7.80 14.61 7.74
N ASP A 207 -7.60 14.45 9.05
CA ASP A 207 -8.20 15.24 10.12
C ASP A 207 -7.16 16.07 10.93
N SER A 208 -5.91 16.13 10.46
CA SER A 208 -4.80 16.75 11.22
C SER A 208 -4.39 18.13 10.69
N GLY A 209 -4.95 18.56 9.58
CA GLY A 209 -4.64 19.84 8.95
C GLY A 209 -3.62 19.74 7.81
N ASP A 210 -3.49 20.84 7.07
CA ASP A 210 -2.77 20.91 5.79
C ASP A 210 -1.27 20.67 5.96
N VAL A 211 -0.68 21.06 7.08
CA VAL A 211 0.78 20.95 7.34
C VAL A 211 1.29 19.51 7.20
N PHE A 212 0.46 18.51 7.53
CA PHE A 212 0.78 17.09 7.40
C PHE A 212 0.58 16.55 5.97
N ASN A 213 -0.01 17.34 5.08
CA ASN A 213 -0.37 16.92 3.72
C ASN A 213 0.36 17.70 2.62
N VAL A 214 1.32 18.55 2.98
CA VAL A 214 2.11 19.36 2.04
C VAL A 214 2.93 18.46 1.10
N LEU A 215 2.91 18.82 -0.19
CA LEU A 215 3.81 18.29 -1.21
C LEU A 215 4.76 19.42 -1.65
N ASP A 216 6.04 19.28 -1.34
CA ASP A 216 7.05 20.25 -1.74
C ASP A 216 7.62 19.93 -3.13
N TRP A 217 7.02 20.49 -4.15
CA TRP A 217 7.46 20.36 -5.55
C TRP A 217 8.73 21.14 -5.88
N SER A 218 9.31 21.87 -4.92
CA SER A 218 10.64 22.44 -5.05
C SER A 218 11.75 21.40 -4.83
N TYR A 219 11.37 20.23 -4.30
CA TYR A 219 12.29 19.13 -3.97
C TYR A 219 13.32 19.46 -2.89
N GLN A 220 13.04 20.47 -2.04
CA GLN A 220 13.94 20.88 -0.97
C GLN A 220 13.63 20.17 0.34
N SER A 221 12.40 19.69 0.53
CA SER A 221 11.93 19.03 1.73
C SER A 221 10.93 17.92 1.39
N ASN A 222 10.84 16.93 2.27
CA ASN A 222 9.78 15.92 2.22
C ASN A 222 8.75 16.06 3.35
N SER A 223 8.79 17.16 4.07
CA SER A 223 7.93 17.51 5.22
C SER A 223 8.14 16.67 6.51
N PHE A 224 9.10 15.75 6.55
CA PHE A 224 9.39 14.97 7.76
C PHE A 224 9.85 15.86 8.92
N GLY A 225 9.15 15.74 10.06
CA GLY A 225 9.45 16.48 11.29
C GLY A 225 9.15 17.97 11.22
N ASN A 226 8.32 18.43 10.26
CA ASN A 226 7.87 19.82 10.24
C ASN A 226 6.92 20.14 11.39
N GLU A 227 6.13 19.16 11.80
CA GLU A 227 5.17 19.27 12.90
C GLU A 227 5.11 17.94 13.64
N VAL A 228 4.60 17.95 14.88
CA VAL A 228 4.33 16.74 15.66
C VAL A 228 2.83 16.49 15.64
N PRO A 229 2.36 15.38 15.04
CA PRO A 229 0.93 15.10 14.97
C PRO A 229 0.36 14.67 16.33
N ASP A 230 -0.97 14.60 16.41
CA ASP A 230 -1.65 13.92 17.50
C ASP A 230 -1.46 12.40 17.36
N LEU A 231 -0.44 11.91 18.06
CA LEU A 231 -0.02 10.51 17.95
C LEU A 231 -0.99 9.59 18.70
N GLN A 232 -1.58 8.67 17.97
CA GLN A 232 -2.62 7.73 18.42
C GLN A 232 -2.07 6.43 19.04
N GLY A 233 -0.85 6.46 19.58
CA GLY A 233 -0.19 5.30 20.16
C GLY A 233 -0.21 5.28 21.69
N SER A 234 0.38 4.22 22.28
CA SER A 234 0.69 4.21 23.71
C SER A 234 1.67 5.34 24.07
N PRO A 235 1.78 5.76 25.33
CA PRO A 235 2.77 6.75 25.76
C PRO A 235 4.19 6.41 25.30
N GLU A 236 4.58 5.13 25.35
CA GLU A 236 5.88 4.63 24.93
C GLU A 236 6.08 4.77 23.42
N ALA A 237 5.10 4.36 22.62
CA ALA A 237 5.13 4.49 21.14
C ALA A 237 5.18 5.96 20.72
N ASN A 238 4.41 6.81 21.38
CA ASN A 238 4.41 8.24 21.13
C ASN A 238 5.75 8.88 21.48
N ALA A 239 6.40 8.44 22.57
CA ALA A 239 7.75 8.90 22.92
C ALA A 239 8.78 8.51 21.84
N ILE A 240 8.70 7.28 21.31
CA ILE A 240 9.56 6.83 20.21
C ILE A 240 9.32 7.69 18.96
N SER A 241 8.07 7.91 18.56
CA SER A 241 7.70 8.71 17.41
C SER A 241 8.22 10.15 17.49
N ARG A 242 8.05 10.80 18.67
CA ARG A 242 8.58 12.14 18.92
C ARG A 242 10.10 12.20 18.81
N ALA A 243 10.79 11.18 19.35
CA ALA A 243 12.24 11.09 19.24
C ALA A 243 12.71 10.93 17.78
N LEU A 244 12.02 10.10 16.99
CA LEU A 244 12.32 9.91 15.57
C LEU A 244 12.13 11.21 14.76
N LEU A 245 11.06 11.97 15.00
CA LEU A 245 10.80 13.24 14.33
C LEU A 245 11.87 14.32 14.58
N GLN A 246 12.60 14.20 15.68
CA GLN A 246 13.69 15.13 16.03
C GLN A 246 15.05 14.70 15.47
N GLU A 247 15.18 13.50 14.94
CA GLU A 247 16.45 12.99 14.41
C GLU A 247 16.78 13.59 13.04
N ALA A 248 17.65 14.56 12.97
CA ALA A 248 18.06 15.23 11.72
C ALA A 248 18.59 14.25 10.66
N LYS A 249 19.24 13.15 11.06
CA LYS A 249 19.76 12.13 10.15
C LYS A 249 18.68 11.32 9.40
N LEU A 250 17.42 11.39 9.83
CA LEU A 250 16.31 10.76 9.16
C LEU A 250 15.68 11.65 8.06
N LYS A 251 16.01 12.95 8.07
CA LYS A 251 15.53 13.88 7.03
C LYS A 251 16.31 13.65 5.74
N PRO A 252 15.65 13.30 4.63
CA PRO A 252 16.34 13.14 3.36
C PRO A 252 16.88 14.50 2.88
N SER A 253 18.04 14.46 2.24
CA SER A 253 18.58 15.64 1.58
C SER A 253 17.83 15.95 0.27
N PRO A 254 17.89 17.18 -0.26
CA PRO A 254 17.39 17.48 -1.60
C PRO A 254 17.95 16.54 -2.68
N ALA A 255 19.20 16.09 -2.52
CA ALA A 255 19.81 15.15 -3.44
C ALA A 255 19.14 13.76 -3.41
N ASP A 256 18.77 13.27 -2.21
CA ASP A 256 18.02 12.00 -2.06
C ASP A 256 16.63 12.10 -2.69
N ILE A 257 15.94 13.22 -2.48
CA ILE A 257 14.61 13.49 -3.04
C ILE A 257 14.68 13.50 -4.58
N LEU A 258 15.61 14.25 -5.14
CA LEU A 258 15.81 14.33 -6.59
C LEU A 258 16.23 12.98 -7.19
N TRP A 259 17.09 12.24 -6.51
CA TRP A 259 17.47 10.91 -6.95
C TRP A 259 16.24 9.98 -7.02
N THR A 260 15.41 9.97 -5.98
CA THR A 260 14.21 9.13 -5.91
C THR A 260 13.22 9.48 -7.02
N ARG A 261 12.98 10.79 -7.22
CA ARG A 261 12.14 11.30 -8.31
C ARG A 261 12.65 10.85 -9.68
N ASN A 262 13.94 10.98 -9.94
CA ASN A 262 14.54 10.60 -11.22
C ASN A 262 14.49 9.07 -11.42
N ALA A 263 14.75 8.29 -10.37
CA ALA A 263 14.64 6.84 -10.40
C ALA A 263 13.20 6.37 -10.70
N HIS A 264 12.16 7.05 -10.16
CA HIS A 264 10.77 6.80 -10.53
C HIS A 264 10.49 7.11 -12.01
N LEU A 265 10.99 8.22 -12.52
CA LEU A 265 10.85 8.55 -13.94
C LEU A 265 11.52 7.52 -14.85
N ASP A 266 12.68 7.00 -14.44
CA ASP A 266 13.37 5.95 -15.19
C ASP A 266 12.64 4.61 -15.11
N LEU A 267 12.04 4.29 -13.96
CA LEU A 267 11.22 3.09 -13.77
C LEU A 267 9.97 3.06 -14.68
N LEU A 268 9.41 4.24 -15.02
CA LEU A 268 8.17 4.37 -15.79
C LEU A 268 8.41 4.53 -17.30
N LYS A 269 9.65 4.57 -17.76
CA LYS A 269 10.03 4.60 -19.19
C LYS A 269 10.03 3.20 -19.79
#